data_068ad2eb0756fe6b7d3bb59eb785b6cb
#
_entry.id   068ad2eb0756fe6b7d3bb59eb785b6cb
#
_cell.length_a   1.000
_cell.length_b   1.000
_cell.length_c   1.000
_cell.angle_alpha   90.00
_cell.angle_beta   90.00
_cell.angle_gamma   90.00
#
_symmetry.space_group_name_H-M   'P 1'
#
loop_
_entity.id
_entity.type
_entity.pdbx_description
1 polymer ?
#
loop_
_entity_poly.entity_id
_entity_poly.type
_entity_poly.pdbx_seq_one_letter_code
_entity_poly.pdbx_strand_id
1 'polypeptide(L)'
;MTITFWSLVVCRHSKKLYLCCMRVAFTGHREAEGADSGRLVSIIRQLYSEGYTVFMSGMAEGFDLLAAQAVLSLKEELTDIKLLCVIPFEGHISKINSKNRPLYNTICASADEVITLAPEYHEKAYYERNDYLVDNADAMICYYSGKRRSGTGYTVTAALKKRIRTINIYADGEQIRFFG
;
A
#
# COMPACT_ATOMS: atom_id res chain seq x y z
N MET A 1 -17.96 -3.15 33.35
CA MET A 1 -17.12 -4.22 32.76
C MET A 1 -17.65 -4.47 31.35
N THR A 2 -17.05 -3.84 30.36
CA THR A 2 -17.44 -3.94 28.95
C THR A 2 -16.39 -4.80 28.26
N ILE A 3 -16.76 -6.02 27.90
CA ILE A 3 -15.91 -6.98 27.18
C ILE A 3 -15.94 -6.59 25.71
N THR A 4 -14.85 -6.05 25.22
CA THR A 4 -14.64 -5.78 23.79
C THR A 4 -14.45 -7.10 23.04
N PHE A 5 -15.34 -7.41 22.13
CA PHE A 5 -15.27 -8.56 21.24
C PHE A 5 -14.12 -8.38 20.26
N TRP A 6 -13.05 -9.12 20.44
CA TRP A 6 -12.00 -9.31 19.45
C TRP A 6 -12.49 -10.30 18.41
N SER A 7 -12.66 -9.85 17.17
CA SER A 7 -13.00 -10.74 16.06
C SER A 7 -11.79 -11.62 15.72
N LEU A 8 -11.86 -12.87 16.14
CA LEU A 8 -10.91 -13.93 15.75
C LEU A 8 -11.13 -14.28 14.27
N VAL A 9 -10.26 -13.81 13.39
CA VAL A 9 -10.17 -14.29 12.01
C VAL A 9 -9.33 -15.56 11.99
N VAL A 10 -9.96 -16.69 11.76
CA VAL A 10 -9.29 -18.00 11.66
C VAL A 10 -8.63 -18.11 10.28
N CYS A 11 -7.32 -18.06 10.23
CA CYS A 11 -6.57 -18.37 9.01
C CYS A 11 -6.67 -19.87 8.69
N ARG A 12 -7.15 -20.23 7.49
CA ARG A 12 -7.53 -21.62 7.07
C ARG A 12 -6.40 -22.65 6.99
N HIS A 13 -5.14 -22.30 7.28
CA HIS A 13 -4.00 -23.20 7.01
C HIS A 13 -3.10 -23.52 8.21
N SER A 14 -3.42 -23.11 9.44
CA SER A 14 -2.61 -23.48 10.61
C SER A 14 -3.44 -23.48 11.90
N LYS A 15 -3.35 -24.56 12.68
CA LYS A 15 -3.95 -24.69 14.03
C LYS A 15 -3.23 -23.87 15.12
N LYS A 16 -2.41 -22.89 14.75
CA LYS A 16 -1.77 -21.92 15.65
C LYS A 16 -2.49 -20.57 15.50
N LEU A 17 -2.96 -20.03 16.63
CA LEU A 17 -3.44 -18.64 16.73
C LEU A 17 -2.26 -17.71 16.41
N TYR A 18 -2.07 -17.38 15.14
CA TYR A 18 -1.27 -16.22 14.76
C TYR A 18 -2.21 -15.02 14.71
N LEU A 19 -1.84 -13.98 15.42
CA LEU A 19 -2.38 -12.64 15.15
C LEU A 19 -1.97 -12.34 13.69
N CYS A 20 -2.89 -12.60 12.76
CA CYS A 20 -2.62 -12.39 11.33
C CYS A 20 -2.62 -10.89 11.11
N CYS A 21 -1.44 -10.28 11.05
CA CYS A 21 -1.31 -8.86 10.68
C CYS A 21 -1.85 -8.70 9.26
N MET A 22 -3.06 -8.18 9.10
CA MET A 22 -3.62 -7.90 7.79
C MET A 22 -2.83 -6.77 7.11
N ARG A 23 -2.64 -6.91 5.79
CA ARG A 23 -1.77 -6.05 5.00
C ARG A 23 -2.56 -5.23 3.99
N VAL A 24 -2.20 -3.96 3.86
CA VAL A 24 -2.74 -3.03 2.87
C VAL A 24 -1.66 -2.66 1.88
N ALA A 25 -1.91 -2.80 0.58
CA ALA A 25 -1.02 -2.27 -0.44
C ALA A 25 -1.50 -0.91 -0.97
N PHE A 26 -0.56 -0.05 -1.31
CA PHE A 26 -0.82 1.18 -2.03
C PHE A 26 -0.47 1.04 -3.51
N THR A 27 -1.24 1.70 -4.38
CA THR A 27 -0.90 1.89 -5.79
C THR A 27 -1.57 3.16 -6.32
N GLY A 28 -0.86 3.94 -7.14
CA GLY A 28 -1.47 5.13 -7.69
C GLY A 28 -0.67 5.76 -8.83
N HIS A 29 -1.24 6.85 -9.37
CA HIS A 29 -0.58 7.60 -10.41
C HIS A 29 0.61 8.40 -9.85
N ARG A 30 1.59 8.68 -10.72
CA ARG A 30 2.74 9.53 -10.39
C ARG A 30 2.33 10.99 -10.17
N GLU A 31 1.30 11.44 -10.86
CA GLU A 31 0.68 12.75 -10.68
C GLU A 31 -0.43 12.59 -9.63
N ALA A 32 -0.14 12.93 -8.39
CA ALA A 32 -1.02 12.74 -7.24
C ALA A 32 -1.23 14.03 -6.42
N GLU A 33 -0.95 15.20 -7.03
CA GLU A 33 -1.14 16.49 -6.37
C GLU A 33 -2.61 16.75 -5.97
N GLY A 34 -3.55 16.11 -6.66
CA GLY A 34 -4.99 16.18 -6.33
C GLY A 34 -5.45 15.14 -5.32
N ALA A 35 -4.57 14.29 -4.79
CA ALA A 35 -4.96 13.30 -3.80
C ALA A 35 -5.25 13.96 -2.44
N ASP A 36 -6.44 13.69 -1.89
CA ASP A 36 -6.84 14.19 -0.58
C ASP A 36 -6.11 13.42 0.54
N SER A 37 -5.07 14.06 1.09
CA SER A 37 -4.28 13.50 2.19
C SER A 37 -5.10 13.27 3.45
N GLY A 38 -6.08 14.12 3.75
CA GLY A 38 -6.96 13.96 4.92
C GLY A 38 -7.85 12.73 4.77
N ARG A 39 -8.42 12.54 3.60
CA ARG A 39 -9.20 11.34 3.26
C ARG A 39 -8.34 10.07 3.32
N LEU A 40 -7.11 10.12 2.79
CA LEU A 40 -6.18 8.98 2.85
C LEU A 40 -5.88 8.58 4.30
N VAL A 41 -5.55 9.56 5.16
CA VAL A 41 -5.30 9.34 6.60
C VAL A 41 -6.54 8.75 7.29
N SER A 42 -7.74 9.26 6.98
CA SER A 42 -8.99 8.73 7.54
C SER A 42 -9.23 7.27 7.17
N ILE A 43 -8.95 6.89 5.91
CA ILE A 43 -9.08 5.50 5.44
C ILE A 43 -8.03 4.59 6.09
N ILE A 44 -6.79 5.07 6.26
CA ILE A 44 -5.74 4.30 6.96
C ILE A 44 -6.17 4.04 8.42
N ARG A 45 -6.69 5.04 9.14
CA ARG A 45 -7.22 4.87 10.50
C ARG A 45 -8.39 3.88 10.54
N GLN A 46 -9.31 3.96 9.58
CA GLN A 46 -10.42 3.03 9.49
C GLN A 46 -9.93 1.59 9.32
N LEU A 47 -9.04 1.34 8.35
CA LEU A 47 -8.47 0.00 8.13
C LEU A 47 -7.67 -0.48 9.35
N TYR A 48 -6.92 0.41 10.00
CA TYR A 48 -6.24 0.07 11.26
C TYR A 48 -7.21 -0.40 12.33
N SER A 49 -8.34 0.29 12.50
CA SER A 49 -9.39 -0.13 13.45
C SER A 49 -10.05 -1.47 13.08
N GLU A 50 -9.97 -1.86 11.82
CA GLU A 50 -10.41 -3.16 11.30
C GLU A 50 -9.34 -4.28 11.44
N GLY A 51 -8.14 -3.95 11.97
CA GLY A 51 -7.05 -4.89 12.23
C GLY A 51 -5.95 -4.94 11.16
N TYR A 52 -5.95 -4.02 10.19
CA TYR A 52 -4.86 -3.89 9.24
C TYR A 52 -3.73 -3.08 9.87
N THR A 53 -2.61 -3.73 10.14
CA THR A 53 -1.48 -3.09 10.84
C THR A 53 -0.25 -2.90 9.95
N VAL A 54 -0.15 -3.58 8.80
CA VAL A 54 0.97 -3.46 7.88
C VAL A 54 0.54 -2.78 6.59
N PHE A 55 1.21 -1.68 6.24
CA PHE A 55 0.94 -0.90 5.03
C PHE A 55 2.14 -0.95 4.09
N MET A 56 1.91 -1.34 2.84
CA MET A 56 2.97 -1.60 1.86
C MET A 56 2.97 -0.54 0.77
N SER A 57 4.12 0.13 0.59
CA SER A 57 4.34 1.09 -0.49
C SER A 57 5.33 0.54 -1.52
N GLY A 58 5.00 0.67 -2.81
CA GLY A 58 5.90 0.36 -3.90
C GLY A 58 6.96 1.42 -4.17
N MET A 59 6.99 2.50 -3.41
CA MET A 59 7.98 3.56 -3.46
C MET A 59 8.13 4.23 -4.83
N ALA A 60 7.08 4.21 -5.66
CA ALA A 60 7.01 5.01 -6.88
C ALA A 60 6.71 6.48 -6.54
N GLU A 61 7.09 7.38 -7.43
CA GLU A 61 6.73 8.80 -7.29
C GLU A 61 5.21 9.00 -7.26
N GLY A 62 4.79 10.09 -6.64
CA GLY A 62 3.40 10.49 -6.52
C GLY A 62 2.70 9.76 -5.39
N PHE A 63 1.63 9.01 -5.69
CA PHE A 63 0.76 8.45 -4.68
C PHE A 63 1.45 7.50 -3.70
N ASP A 64 2.39 6.67 -4.16
CA ASP A 64 3.07 5.70 -3.30
C ASP A 64 3.90 6.39 -2.20
N LEU A 65 4.62 7.49 -2.54
CA LEU A 65 5.38 8.28 -1.55
C LEU A 65 4.45 9.04 -0.61
N LEU A 66 3.36 9.63 -1.13
CA LEU A 66 2.36 10.33 -0.33
C LEU A 66 1.70 9.38 0.67
N ALA A 67 1.35 8.18 0.24
CA ALA A 67 0.73 7.17 1.11
C ALA A 67 1.71 6.65 2.18
N ALA A 68 2.96 6.42 1.83
CA ALA A 68 4.00 6.04 2.79
C ALA A 68 4.20 7.14 3.86
N GLN A 69 4.24 8.41 3.46
CA GLN A 69 4.34 9.55 4.37
C GLN A 69 3.12 9.64 5.30
N ALA A 70 1.90 9.37 4.78
CA ALA A 70 0.69 9.34 5.59
C ALA A 70 0.74 8.24 6.67
N VAL A 71 1.26 7.04 6.35
CA VAL A 71 1.47 5.99 7.37
C VAL A 71 2.47 6.43 8.42
N LEU A 72 3.61 7.02 8.01
CA LEU A 72 4.63 7.49 8.97
C LEU A 72 4.09 8.55 9.91
N SER A 73 3.21 9.46 9.43
CA SER A 73 2.61 10.50 10.26
C SER A 73 1.68 9.95 11.36
N LEU A 74 1.23 8.70 11.23
CA LEU A 74 0.35 8.05 12.19
C LEU A 74 1.09 7.19 13.23
N LYS A 75 2.40 6.99 13.10
CA LYS A 75 3.16 6.11 14.00
C LYS A 75 3.20 6.56 15.46
N GLU A 76 3.10 7.85 15.71
CA GLU A 76 3.05 8.38 17.09
C GLU A 76 1.71 8.09 17.76
N GLU A 77 0.62 8.02 16.97
CA GLU A 77 -0.73 7.76 17.46
C GLU A 77 -1.05 6.25 17.47
N LEU A 78 -0.63 5.53 16.42
CA LEU A 78 -0.93 4.11 16.19
C LEU A 78 0.36 3.29 16.38
N THR A 79 0.59 2.78 17.58
CA THR A 79 1.91 2.25 18.02
C THR A 79 2.35 0.97 17.31
N ASP A 80 1.43 0.20 16.75
CA ASP A 80 1.73 -1.07 16.05
C ASP A 80 1.51 -0.98 14.52
N ILE A 81 1.22 0.22 13.98
CA ILE A 81 1.19 0.44 12.54
C ILE A 81 2.60 0.31 11.96
N LYS A 82 2.73 -0.42 10.87
CA LYS A 82 4.01 -0.68 10.21
C LYS A 82 3.97 -0.24 8.76
N LEU A 83 5.06 0.37 8.32
CA LEU A 83 5.32 0.69 6.92
C LEU A 83 6.34 -0.28 6.35
N LEU A 84 5.96 -0.99 5.29
CA LEU A 84 6.84 -1.84 4.49
C LEU A 84 7.08 -1.18 3.13
N CYS A 85 8.33 -0.86 2.82
CA CYS A 85 8.73 -0.34 1.52
C CYS A 85 9.18 -1.48 0.60
N VAL A 86 8.54 -1.62 -0.56
CA VAL A 86 8.89 -2.64 -1.56
C VAL A 86 9.56 -1.98 -2.75
N ILE A 87 10.86 -2.17 -2.87
CA ILE A 87 11.71 -1.53 -3.90
C ILE A 87 11.92 -2.54 -5.04
N PRO A 88 11.68 -2.16 -6.31
CA PRO A 88 11.76 -3.09 -7.43
C PRO A 88 13.17 -3.62 -7.68
N PHE A 89 14.20 -2.81 -7.48
CA PHE A 89 15.61 -3.18 -7.70
C PHE A 89 16.56 -2.27 -6.94
N GLU A 90 17.76 -2.73 -6.69
CA GLU A 90 18.79 -1.93 -6.02
C GLU A 90 19.15 -0.69 -6.85
N GLY A 91 19.30 0.46 -6.19
CA GLY A 91 19.53 1.74 -6.88
C GLY A 91 18.28 2.38 -7.52
N HIS A 92 17.06 1.87 -7.23
CA HIS A 92 15.79 2.44 -7.74
C HIS A 92 15.66 3.94 -7.50
N ILE A 93 16.26 4.48 -6.44
CA ILE A 93 16.29 5.92 -6.16
C ILE A 93 16.85 6.75 -7.33
N SER A 94 17.71 6.18 -8.18
CA SER A 94 18.21 6.86 -9.38
C SER A 94 17.13 7.20 -10.39
N LYS A 95 16.01 6.46 -10.37
CA LYS A 95 14.83 6.65 -11.23
C LYS A 95 13.82 7.64 -10.64
N ILE A 96 14.03 8.07 -9.39
CA ILE A 96 13.23 9.08 -8.71
C ILE A 96 13.76 10.46 -9.07
N ASN A 97 12.85 11.40 -9.35
CA ASN A 97 13.20 12.80 -9.60
C ASN A 97 14.03 13.34 -8.43
N SER A 98 15.07 14.10 -8.73
CA SER A 98 16.00 14.66 -7.72
C SER A 98 15.26 15.42 -6.60
N LYS A 99 14.18 16.12 -6.92
CA LYS A 99 13.28 16.81 -5.98
C LYS A 99 12.67 15.88 -4.92
N ASN A 100 12.35 14.64 -5.30
CA ASN A 100 11.65 13.67 -4.43
C ASN A 100 12.61 12.70 -3.72
N ARG A 101 13.91 12.68 -4.06
CA ARG A 101 14.91 11.79 -3.44
C ARG A 101 15.08 12.00 -1.94
N PRO A 102 15.10 13.25 -1.40
CA PRO A 102 15.16 13.45 0.05
C PRO A 102 13.98 12.80 0.77
N LEU A 103 12.74 12.97 0.26
CA LEU A 103 11.55 12.34 0.81
C LEU A 103 11.65 10.81 0.74
N TYR A 104 12.05 10.26 -0.41
CA TYR A 104 12.25 8.82 -0.59
C TYR A 104 13.21 8.25 0.46
N ASN A 105 14.37 8.88 0.66
CA ASN A 105 15.36 8.45 1.66
C ASN A 105 14.81 8.52 3.08
N THR A 106 14.11 9.60 3.42
CA THR A 106 13.48 9.75 4.74
C THR A 106 12.46 8.64 4.99
N ILE A 107 11.62 8.31 4.00
CA ILE A 107 10.64 7.23 4.10
C ILE A 107 11.34 5.88 4.32
N CYS A 108 12.35 5.55 3.50
CA CYS A 108 13.10 4.29 3.64
C CYS A 108 13.81 4.18 5.00
N ALA A 109 14.37 5.28 5.51
CA ALA A 109 15.05 5.31 6.80
C ALA A 109 14.08 5.16 8.00
N SER A 110 12.80 5.55 7.84
CA SER A 110 11.77 5.51 8.88
C SER A 110 10.82 4.31 8.76
N ALA A 111 10.92 3.53 7.67
CA ALA A 111 10.13 2.33 7.45
C ALA A 111 10.52 1.23 8.44
N ASP A 112 9.57 0.35 8.78
CA ASP A 112 9.83 -0.81 9.64
C ASP A 112 10.58 -1.90 8.89
N GLU A 113 10.35 -1.97 7.56
CA GLU A 113 11.03 -2.94 6.71
C GLU A 113 11.19 -2.36 5.29
N VAL A 114 12.32 -2.67 4.66
CA VAL A 114 12.59 -2.34 3.25
C VAL A 114 12.99 -3.62 2.53
N ILE A 115 12.19 -4.03 1.54
CA ILE A 115 12.43 -5.21 0.72
C ILE A 115 12.85 -4.75 -0.67
N THR A 116 14.01 -5.21 -1.14
CA THR A 116 14.48 -5.02 -2.52
C THR A 116 14.33 -6.33 -3.28
N LEU A 117 13.56 -6.33 -4.38
CA LEU A 117 13.18 -7.56 -5.08
C LEU A 117 14.25 -8.07 -6.04
N ALA A 118 15.03 -7.17 -6.65
CA ALA A 118 16.08 -7.55 -7.60
C ALA A 118 17.38 -6.78 -7.32
N PRO A 119 18.56 -7.38 -7.62
CA PRO A 119 19.84 -6.71 -7.44
C PRO A 119 20.08 -5.59 -8.45
N GLU A 120 19.39 -5.63 -9.61
CA GLU A 120 19.53 -4.61 -10.66
C GLU A 120 18.24 -4.42 -11.44
N TYR A 121 18.21 -3.34 -12.24
CA TYR A 121 17.06 -3.07 -13.11
C TYR A 121 16.95 -4.09 -14.24
N HIS A 122 15.72 -4.57 -14.48
CA HIS A 122 15.33 -5.31 -15.67
C HIS A 122 13.89 -4.91 -16.09
N GLU A 123 13.50 -5.27 -17.32
CA GLU A 123 12.24 -4.80 -17.93
C GLU A 123 10.97 -5.12 -17.13
N LYS A 124 10.97 -6.24 -16.39
CA LYS A 124 9.83 -6.69 -15.60
C LYS A 124 9.84 -6.22 -14.14
N ALA A 125 10.94 -5.60 -13.65
CA ALA A 125 11.14 -5.27 -12.25
C ALA A 125 9.96 -4.49 -11.62
N TYR A 126 9.36 -3.55 -12.36
CA TYR A 126 8.18 -2.81 -11.87
C TYR A 126 6.91 -3.66 -11.82
N TYR A 127 6.73 -4.60 -12.75
CA TYR A 127 5.60 -5.52 -12.72
C TYR A 127 5.73 -6.52 -11.58
N GLU A 128 6.90 -7.08 -11.37
CA GLU A 128 7.18 -7.99 -10.26
C GLU A 128 6.96 -7.32 -8.91
N ARG A 129 7.35 -6.03 -8.75
CA ARG A 129 7.02 -5.28 -7.57
C ARG A 129 5.51 -5.11 -7.39
N ASN A 130 4.78 -4.81 -8.46
CA ASN A 130 3.33 -4.68 -8.40
C ASN A 130 2.65 -6.01 -8.07
N ASP A 131 3.12 -7.11 -8.65
CA ASP A 131 2.65 -8.46 -8.34
C ASP A 131 2.92 -8.82 -6.88
N TYR A 132 4.13 -8.51 -6.36
CA TYR A 132 4.46 -8.69 -4.95
C TYR A 132 3.48 -7.96 -4.03
N LEU A 133 3.16 -6.70 -4.33
CA LEU A 133 2.20 -5.91 -3.55
C LEU A 133 0.81 -6.57 -3.54
N VAL A 134 0.33 -7.02 -4.71
CA VAL A 134 -0.98 -7.68 -4.85
C VAL A 134 -0.99 -9.05 -4.17
N ASP A 135 0.10 -9.81 -4.28
CA ASP A 135 0.20 -11.17 -3.74
C ASP A 135 0.25 -11.21 -2.22
N ASN A 136 0.71 -10.13 -1.60
CA ASN A 136 0.88 -10.02 -0.17
C ASN A 136 -0.15 -9.10 0.52
N ALA A 137 -1.17 -8.61 -0.19
CA ALA A 137 -2.17 -7.70 0.36
C ALA A 137 -3.52 -8.38 0.61
N ASP A 138 -4.15 -8.02 1.73
CA ASP A 138 -5.54 -8.37 2.06
C ASP A 138 -6.51 -7.24 1.65
N ALA A 139 -6.00 -6.00 1.55
CA ALA A 139 -6.71 -4.84 1.02
C ALA A 139 -5.77 -3.93 0.22
N MET A 140 -6.35 -3.06 -0.60
CA MET A 140 -5.61 -2.09 -1.41
C MET A 140 -6.27 -0.71 -1.34
N ILE A 141 -5.46 0.32 -1.14
CA ILE A 141 -5.85 1.71 -1.35
C ILE A 141 -5.21 2.18 -2.66
N CYS A 142 -6.02 2.68 -3.59
CA CYS A 142 -5.50 3.16 -4.86
C CYS A 142 -5.92 4.60 -5.17
N TYR A 143 -5.07 5.30 -5.92
CA TYR A 143 -5.36 6.58 -6.56
C TYR A 143 -5.40 6.35 -8.08
N TYR A 144 -6.58 5.97 -8.59
CA TYR A 144 -6.75 5.44 -9.93
C TYR A 144 -7.86 6.16 -10.71
N SER A 145 -7.50 6.82 -11.82
CA SER A 145 -8.37 7.59 -12.70
C SER A 145 -9.17 6.76 -13.71
N GLY A 146 -9.06 5.43 -13.69
CA GLY A 146 -9.66 4.56 -14.72
C GLY A 146 -8.77 4.29 -15.94
N LYS A 147 -7.56 4.87 -16.03
CA LYS A 147 -6.63 4.67 -17.15
C LYS A 147 -6.06 3.24 -17.15
N ARG A 148 -6.70 2.32 -17.88
CA ARG A 148 -6.36 0.88 -17.90
C ARG A 148 -4.92 0.59 -18.35
N ARG A 149 -4.40 1.30 -19.37
CA ARG A 149 -3.03 1.11 -19.89
C ARG A 149 -2.03 1.93 -19.07
N SER A 150 -1.85 1.56 -17.79
CA SER A 150 -0.90 2.15 -16.85
C SER A 150 -0.46 1.12 -15.84
N GLY A 151 0.68 1.35 -15.15
CA GLY A 151 1.13 0.50 -14.05
C GLY A 151 0.08 0.40 -12.94
N THR A 152 -0.56 1.52 -12.57
CA THR A 152 -1.68 1.54 -11.63
C THR A 152 -2.86 0.69 -12.11
N GLY A 153 -3.24 0.84 -13.39
CA GLY A 153 -4.33 0.05 -13.99
C GLY A 153 -4.03 -1.46 -14.00
N TYR A 154 -2.78 -1.84 -14.23
CA TYR A 154 -2.33 -3.23 -14.12
C TYR A 154 -2.53 -3.76 -12.69
N THR A 155 -2.01 -3.04 -11.68
CA THR A 155 -2.07 -3.44 -10.28
C THR A 155 -3.51 -3.53 -9.76
N VAL A 156 -4.35 -2.51 -10.05
CA VAL A 156 -5.77 -2.51 -9.68
C VAL A 156 -6.50 -3.70 -10.34
N THR A 157 -6.26 -3.95 -11.63
CA THR A 157 -6.88 -5.10 -12.33
C THR A 157 -6.46 -6.43 -11.71
N ALA A 158 -5.19 -6.59 -11.33
CA ALA A 158 -4.70 -7.78 -10.66
C ALA A 158 -5.35 -7.98 -9.29
N ALA A 159 -5.46 -6.91 -8.47
CA ALA A 159 -6.12 -6.94 -7.18
C ALA A 159 -7.61 -7.35 -7.30
N LEU A 160 -8.33 -6.77 -8.26
CA LEU A 160 -9.73 -7.11 -8.52
C LEU A 160 -9.91 -8.58 -8.94
N LYS A 161 -9.04 -9.10 -9.81
CA LYS A 161 -9.06 -10.53 -10.19
C LYS A 161 -8.85 -11.46 -9.00
N LYS A 162 -8.04 -11.05 -8.02
CA LYS A 162 -7.82 -11.79 -6.76
C LYS A 162 -8.90 -11.51 -5.70
N ARG A 163 -9.91 -10.69 -6.01
CA ARG A 163 -10.98 -10.29 -5.10
C ARG A 163 -10.47 -9.58 -3.83
N ILE A 164 -9.34 -8.87 -3.94
CA ILE A 164 -8.80 -8.03 -2.87
C ILE A 164 -9.70 -6.81 -2.71
N ARG A 165 -10.10 -6.50 -1.46
CA ARG A 165 -10.83 -5.28 -1.14
C ARG A 165 -10.07 -4.07 -1.63
N THR A 166 -10.60 -3.32 -2.59
CA THR A 166 -9.93 -2.18 -3.22
C THR A 166 -10.72 -0.89 -2.98
N ILE A 167 -10.06 0.11 -2.38
CA ILE A 167 -10.62 1.42 -2.06
C ILE A 167 -9.95 2.44 -2.97
N ASN A 168 -10.71 3.06 -3.88
CA ASN A 168 -10.20 4.12 -4.74
C ASN A 168 -10.47 5.49 -4.13
N ILE A 169 -9.44 6.32 -4.01
CA ILE A 169 -9.56 7.68 -3.47
C ILE A 169 -9.39 8.77 -4.55
N TYR A 170 -9.36 8.38 -5.83
CA TYR A 170 -9.29 9.32 -6.94
C TYR A 170 -10.64 10.04 -7.11
N ALA A 171 -10.61 11.39 -7.18
CA ALA A 171 -11.79 12.24 -7.34
C ALA A 171 -13.01 11.73 -6.54
N ASP A 172 -14.21 11.80 -7.01
CA ASP A 172 -15.45 11.49 -6.27
C ASP A 172 -15.63 10.04 -5.79
N GLY A 173 -14.54 9.30 -5.76
CA GLY A 173 -14.29 8.07 -4.98
C GLY A 173 -15.45 7.10 -4.85
N GLU A 174 -16.02 6.65 -5.94
CA GLU A 174 -16.79 5.41 -5.92
C GLU A 174 -15.86 4.27 -5.49
N GLN A 175 -16.25 3.58 -4.42
CA GLN A 175 -15.66 2.27 -4.15
C GLN A 175 -15.74 1.48 -5.44
N ILE A 176 -14.60 1.00 -5.95
CA ILE A 176 -14.63 0.08 -7.07
C ILE A 176 -15.33 -1.17 -6.56
N ARG A 177 -16.65 -1.21 -6.75
CA ARG A 177 -17.45 -2.38 -6.43
C ARG A 177 -17.16 -3.45 -7.46
N PHE A 178 -16.97 -4.66 -7.00
CA PHE A 178 -16.94 -5.83 -7.85
C PHE A 178 -18.25 -5.90 -8.64
N PHE A 179 -18.19 -5.75 -9.94
CA PHE A 179 -19.18 -6.34 -10.81
C PHE A 179 -18.72 -7.78 -11.06
N GLY A 180 -19.38 -8.70 -10.37
CA GLY A 180 -19.23 -10.15 -10.54
C GLY A 180 -19.72 -10.60 -11.90
#